data_3e7b0806e42741ba3cfd4a50c986ad31
#
_entry.id   3e7b0806e42741ba3cfd4a50c986ad31
#
_cell.length_a   1.000
_cell.length_b   1.000
_cell.length_c   1.000
_cell.angle_alpha   90.00
_cell.angle_beta   90.00
_cell.angle_gamma   90.00
#
_symmetry.space_group_name_H-M   'P 1'
#
loop_
_entity.id
_entity.type
_entity.pdbx_description
1 polymer ?
#
loop_
_entity_poly.entity_id
_entity_poly.type
_entity_poly.pdbx_seq_one_letter_code
_entity_poly.pdbx_strand_id
1 'polypeptide(L)'
;PAKNEKHVVTVFTDITCGYCRKMHEQMDAYNDKGITVRYLAYPRAGVKDRNGGYSQGFKDLRSIWCHEDAGSALTKAKSGSSVAARICEMPIEEEFNFGRQVGVTGTPAIILENGMMVPGYQDPDKLFTLLETTQQGG
;
A
#
# COMPACT_ATOMS: atom_id res chain seq x y z
N PRO A 1 -2.87 0.05 12.51
CA PRO A 1 -1.72 0.52 13.29
C PRO A 1 -1.25 -0.49 14.33
N ALA A 2 0.02 -0.48 14.61
CA ALA A 2 0.60 -1.32 15.65
C ALA A 2 0.24 -0.78 17.05
N LYS A 3 0.00 -1.68 18.00
CA LYS A 3 -0.32 -1.29 19.38
C LYS A 3 0.87 -0.65 20.10
N ASN A 4 2.07 -1.19 19.87
CA ASN A 4 3.32 -0.68 20.44
C ASN A 4 4.18 -0.14 19.31
N GLU A 5 3.72 0.94 18.69
CA GLU A 5 4.34 1.49 17.48
C GLU A 5 5.77 1.95 17.74
N LYS A 6 6.71 1.40 16.98
CA LYS A 6 8.12 1.80 16.97
C LYS A 6 8.50 2.44 15.65
N HIS A 7 7.88 2.01 14.56
CA HIS A 7 8.18 2.47 13.21
C HIS A 7 6.91 2.65 12.42
N VAL A 8 6.92 3.59 11.49
CA VAL A 8 5.85 3.80 10.52
C VAL A 8 6.45 3.73 9.13
N VAL A 9 5.85 2.91 8.27
CA VAL A 9 6.24 2.86 6.86
C VAL A 9 5.03 3.21 6.00
N THR A 10 5.30 3.80 4.83
CA THR A 10 4.28 4.09 3.83
C THR A 10 4.48 3.11 2.69
N VAL A 11 3.42 2.44 2.25
CA VAL A 11 3.51 1.41 1.22
C VAL A 11 2.57 1.75 0.08
N PHE A 12 3.13 1.90 -1.11
CA PHE A 12 2.34 1.99 -2.34
C PHE A 12 1.84 0.59 -2.69
N THR A 13 0.53 0.42 -2.83
CA THR A 13 -0.09 -0.89 -2.99
C THR A 13 -1.11 -0.93 -4.12
N ASP A 14 -1.31 -2.12 -4.67
CA ASP A 14 -2.33 -2.42 -5.66
C ASP A 14 -2.91 -3.80 -5.35
N ILE A 15 -4.22 -3.96 -5.52
CA ILE A 15 -4.91 -5.22 -5.20
C ILE A 15 -4.56 -6.35 -6.17
N THR A 16 -4.07 -6.04 -7.37
CA THR A 16 -3.70 -7.04 -8.37
C THR A 16 -2.27 -7.56 -8.20
N CYS A 17 -1.54 -7.05 -7.22
CA CYS A 17 -0.15 -7.39 -6.98
C CYS A 17 -0.03 -8.56 -6.01
N GLY A 18 0.60 -9.66 -6.46
CA GLY A 18 0.76 -10.86 -5.62
C GLY A 18 1.55 -10.60 -4.34
N TYR A 19 2.66 -9.86 -4.44
CA TYR A 19 3.47 -9.52 -3.27
C TYR A 19 2.77 -8.52 -2.35
N CYS A 20 1.94 -7.62 -2.89
CA CYS A 20 1.11 -6.73 -2.07
C CYS A 20 0.11 -7.54 -1.25
N ARG A 21 -0.50 -8.56 -1.83
CA ARG A 21 -1.40 -9.49 -1.13
C ARG A 21 -0.66 -10.24 -0.04
N LYS A 22 0.52 -10.75 -0.35
CA LYS A 22 1.36 -11.47 0.61
C LYS A 22 1.71 -10.59 1.80
N MET A 23 2.11 -9.35 1.55
CA MET A 23 2.42 -8.38 2.60
C MET A 23 1.21 -8.12 3.48
N HIS A 24 0.05 -7.93 2.87
CA HIS A 24 -1.18 -7.66 3.62
C HIS A 24 -1.62 -8.84 4.49
N GLU A 25 -1.42 -10.06 4.01
CA GLU A 25 -1.70 -11.28 4.79
C GLU A 25 -0.84 -11.36 6.05
N GLN A 26 0.32 -10.72 6.06
CA GLN A 26 1.26 -10.71 7.19
C GLN A 26 1.12 -9.46 8.07
N MET A 27 0.04 -8.70 7.92
CA MET A 27 -0.13 -7.42 8.64
C MET A 27 0.02 -7.57 10.15
N ASP A 28 -0.53 -8.63 10.74
CA ASP A 28 -0.41 -8.88 12.16
C ASP A 28 1.06 -9.05 12.58
N ALA A 29 1.86 -9.73 11.76
CA ALA A 29 3.28 -9.92 12.04
C ALA A 29 4.07 -8.62 12.00
N TYR A 30 3.76 -7.72 11.05
CA TYR A 30 4.36 -6.38 11.04
C TYR A 30 3.98 -5.60 12.29
N ASN A 31 2.69 -5.60 12.63
CA ASN A 31 2.19 -4.87 13.78
C ASN A 31 2.77 -5.41 15.10
N ASP A 32 2.94 -6.72 15.21
CA ASP A 32 3.53 -7.35 16.40
C ASP A 32 4.98 -6.89 16.63
N LYS A 33 5.67 -6.50 15.56
CA LYS A 33 7.03 -5.95 15.63
C LYS A 33 7.05 -4.43 15.84
N GLY A 34 5.89 -3.82 16.02
CA GLY A 34 5.77 -2.38 16.22
C GLY A 34 5.80 -1.57 14.94
N ILE A 35 5.60 -2.21 13.78
CA ILE A 35 5.57 -1.53 12.48
C ILE A 35 4.14 -1.20 12.11
N THR A 36 3.84 0.08 11.99
CA THR A 36 2.57 0.57 11.43
C THR A 36 2.75 0.74 9.91
N VAL A 37 1.84 0.16 9.15
CA VAL A 37 1.85 0.25 7.69
C VAL A 37 0.74 1.20 7.25
N ARG A 38 1.11 2.25 6.51
CA ARG A 38 0.18 3.19 5.90
C ARG A 38 0.20 2.97 4.40
N TYR A 39 -0.98 2.74 3.82
CA TYR A 39 -1.09 2.46 2.40
C TYR A 39 -1.38 3.70 1.59
N LEU A 40 -0.70 3.82 0.45
CA LEU A 40 -1.08 4.72 -0.63
C LEU A 40 -1.47 3.89 -1.85
N ALA A 41 -2.47 4.35 -2.57
CA ALA A 41 -2.98 3.65 -3.75
C ALA A 41 -2.03 3.83 -4.94
N TYR A 42 -1.68 2.73 -5.60
CA TYR A 42 -0.85 2.77 -6.80
C TYR A 42 -1.37 1.75 -7.81
N PRO A 43 -2.43 2.10 -8.58
CA PRO A 43 -2.95 1.20 -9.62
C PRO A 43 -1.91 1.05 -10.74
N ARG A 44 -1.25 -0.11 -10.78
CA ARG A 44 -0.13 -0.36 -11.71
C ARG A 44 -0.52 -0.21 -13.17
N ALA A 45 -1.78 -0.52 -13.50
CA ALA A 45 -2.30 -0.34 -14.86
C ALA A 45 -2.52 1.12 -15.23
N GLY A 46 -2.32 2.04 -14.27
CA GLY A 46 -2.55 3.47 -14.46
C GLY A 46 -3.98 3.87 -14.08
N VAL A 47 -4.21 5.18 -14.07
CA VAL A 47 -5.52 5.74 -13.70
C VAL A 47 -6.52 5.62 -14.86
N LYS A 48 -6.05 5.79 -16.10
CA LYS A 48 -6.89 5.76 -17.30
C LYS A 48 -6.69 4.49 -18.10
N ASP A 49 -7.76 3.99 -18.72
CA ASP A 49 -7.69 2.89 -19.67
C ASP A 49 -7.43 3.41 -21.09
N ARG A 50 -7.42 2.49 -22.07
CA ARG A 50 -7.17 2.83 -23.49
C ARG A 50 -8.21 3.76 -24.07
N ASN A 51 -9.42 3.77 -23.53
CA ASN A 51 -10.55 4.57 -24.04
C ASN A 51 -10.68 5.90 -23.32
N GLY A 52 -9.73 6.26 -22.45
CA GLY A 52 -9.72 7.51 -21.70
C GLY A 52 -10.59 7.52 -20.46
N GLY A 53 -11.28 6.40 -20.16
CA GLY A 53 -12.00 6.21 -18.89
C GLY A 53 -11.07 5.77 -17.78
N TYR A 54 -11.60 5.68 -16.56
CA TYR A 54 -10.83 5.17 -15.44
C TYR A 54 -10.57 3.67 -15.60
N SER A 55 -9.35 3.24 -15.29
CA SER A 55 -9.00 1.81 -15.33
C SER A 55 -9.76 1.04 -14.26
N GLN A 56 -9.93 -0.27 -14.45
CA GLN A 56 -10.60 -1.11 -13.45
C GLN A 56 -9.82 -1.12 -12.14
N GLY A 57 -8.49 -1.16 -12.21
CA GLY A 57 -7.64 -1.09 -11.00
C GLY A 57 -7.87 0.19 -10.21
N PHE A 58 -7.98 1.33 -10.89
CA PHE A 58 -8.31 2.60 -10.23
C PHE A 58 -9.70 2.55 -9.58
N LYS A 59 -10.69 2.04 -10.28
CA LYS A 59 -12.07 1.94 -9.76
C LYS A 59 -12.14 1.04 -8.53
N ASP A 60 -11.42 -0.07 -8.54
CA ASP A 60 -11.39 -1.01 -7.42
C ASP A 60 -10.73 -0.37 -6.19
N LEU A 61 -9.60 0.31 -6.37
CA LEU A 61 -8.94 1.01 -5.28
C LEU A 61 -9.80 2.16 -4.75
N ARG A 62 -10.47 2.90 -5.65
CA ARG A 62 -11.40 3.96 -5.24
C ARG A 62 -12.52 3.39 -4.38
N SER A 63 -13.11 2.26 -4.77
CA SER A 63 -14.17 1.62 -4.01
C SER A 63 -13.70 1.24 -2.61
N ILE A 64 -12.48 0.71 -2.49
CA ILE A 64 -11.88 0.34 -1.20
C ILE A 64 -11.65 1.58 -0.34
N TRP A 65 -11.00 2.61 -0.90
CA TRP A 65 -10.67 3.84 -0.18
C TRP A 65 -11.92 4.60 0.26
N CYS A 66 -13.02 4.49 -0.51
CA CYS A 66 -14.30 5.13 -0.19
C CYS A 66 -15.17 4.32 0.77
N HIS A 67 -14.78 3.09 1.10
CA HIS A 67 -15.52 2.24 2.02
C HIS A 67 -15.43 2.79 3.45
N GLU A 68 -16.50 2.63 4.23
CA GLU A 68 -16.54 3.07 5.64
C GLU A 68 -15.42 2.39 6.46
N ASP A 69 -15.13 1.11 6.16
CA ASP A 69 -14.02 0.38 6.73
C ASP A 69 -13.08 -0.03 5.59
N ALA A 70 -12.20 0.90 5.20
CA ALA A 70 -11.28 0.69 4.09
C ALA A 70 -10.33 -0.49 4.34
N GLY A 71 -9.90 -0.68 5.57
CA GLY A 71 -9.01 -1.80 5.92
C GLY A 71 -9.68 -3.16 5.68
N SER A 72 -10.94 -3.31 6.09
CA SER A 72 -11.70 -4.53 5.86
C SER A 72 -11.96 -4.75 4.37
N ALA A 73 -12.32 -3.69 3.63
CA ALA A 73 -12.55 -3.78 2.20
C ALA A 73 -11.27 -4.18 1.45
N LEU A 74 -10.12 -3.64 1.85
CA LEU A 74 -8.83 -3.99 1.27
C LEU A 74 -8.50 -5.47 1.52
N THR A 75 -8.74 -5.96 2.72
CA THR A 75 -8.53 -7.37 3.07
C THR A 75 -9.38 -8.29 2.20
N LYS A 76 -10.66 -7.96 2.03
CA LYS A 76 -11.57 -8.73 1.17
C LYS A 76 -11.10 -8.73 -0.28
N ALA A 77 -10.72 -7.57 -0.81
CA ALA A 77 -10.26 -7.45 -2.19
C ALA A 77 -8.99 -8.26 -2.43
N LYS A 78 -8.04 -8.20 -1.51
CA LYS A 78 -6.77 -8.94 -1.62
C LYS A 78 -6.95 -10.44 -1.47
N SER A 79 -8.04 -10.90 -0.85
CA SER A 79 -8.38 -12.33 -0.81
C SER A 79 -9.14 -12.80 -2.05
N GLY A 80 -9.38 -11.92 -3.01
CA GLY A 80 -10.09 -12.24 -4.26
C GLY A 80 -11.57 -11.97 -4.24
N SER A 81 -12.11 -11.48 -3.13
CA SER A 81 -13.54 -11.17 -3.02
C SER A 81 -13.86 -9.85 -3.73
N SER A 82 -15.07 -9.75 -4.25
CA SER A 82 -15.54 -8.52 -4.88
C SER A 82 -15.78 -7.44 -3.84
N VAL A 83 -15.53 -6.19 -4.22
CA VAL A 83 -15.81 -5.01 -3.40
C VAL A 83 -16.94 -4.22 -4.04
N ALA A 84 -17.94 -3.82 -3.24
CA ALA A 84 -19.03 -3.00 -3.73
C ALA A 84 -18.50 -1.68 -4.29
N ALA A 85 -18.99 -1.33 -5.49
CA ALA A 85 -18.55 -0.09 -6.17
C ALA A 85 -18.93 1.13 -5.34
N ARG A 86 -17.96 2.02 -5.10
CA ARG A 86 -18.16 3.27 -4.37
C ARG A 86 -17.40 4.40 -5.06
N ILE A 87 -17.99 5.58 -5.06
CA ILE A 87 -17.40 6.76 -5.65
C ILE A 87 -17.44 7.87 -4.61
N CYS A 88 -16.28 8.41 -4.30
CA CYS A 88 -16.15 9.58 -3.41
C CYS A 88 -14.89 10.35 -3.81
N GLU A 89 -14.68 11.52 -3.20
CA GLU A 89 -13.47 12.30 -3.43
C GLU A 89 -12.33 11.74 -2.59
N MET A 90 -11.48 10.92 -3.22
CA MET A 90 -10.28 10.36 -2.59
C MET A 90 -9.07 10.67 -3.44
N PRO A 91 -7.90 10.93 -2.84
CA PRO A 91 -6.73 11.41 -3.56
C PRO A 91 -5.93 10.28 -4.25
N ILE A 92 -6.61 9.31 -4.88
CA ILE A 92 -5.94 8.16 -5.49
C ILE A 92 -5.06 8.60 -6.67
N GLU A 93 -5.56 9.51 -7.48
CA GLU A 93 -4.79 10.01 -8.63
C GLU A 93 -3.55 10.78 -8.15
N GLU A 94 -3.70 11.61 -7.14
CA GLU A 94 -2.58 12.32 -6.53
C GLU A 94 -1.57 11.37 -5.90
N GLU A 95 -2.03 10.32 -5.22
CA GLU A 95 -1.17 9.29 -4.64
C GLU A 95 -0.39 8.55 -5.73
N PHE A 96 -1.05 8.19 -6.83
CA PHE A 96 -0.41 7.55 -7.97
C PHE A 96 0.65 8.46 -8.59
N ASN A 97 0.31 9.73 -8.83
CA ASN A 97 1.25 10.70 -9.40
C ASN A 97 2.43 10.96 -8.47
N PHE A 98 2.18 11.05 -7.17
CA PHE A 98 3.24 11.17 -6.16
C PHE A 98 4.19 9.98 -6.21
N GLY A 99 3.64 8.76 -6.31
CA GLY A 99 4.46 7.57 -6.44
C GLY A 99 5.39 7.63 -7.66
N ARG A 100 4.86 8.07 -8.79
CA ARG A 100 5.68 8.24 -10.00
C ARG A 100 6.76 9.29 -9.82
N GLN A 101 6.46 10.39 -9.14
CA GLN A 101 7.42 11.45 -8.88
C GLN A 101 8.58 10.98 -7.99
N VAL A 102 8.31 10.13 -7.01
CA VAL A 102 9.35 9.61 -6.11
C VAL A 102 10.04 8.35 -6.65
N GLY A 103 9.68 7.91 -7.85
CA GLY A 103 10.38 6.84 -8.53
C GLY A 103 9.80 5.44 -8.33
N VAL A 104 8.53 5.31 -7.94
CA VAL A 104 7.88 4.01 -7.82
C VAL A 104 7.68 3.41 -9.21
N THR A 105 8.27 2.24 -9.45
CA THR A 105 8.16 1.53 -10.73
C THR A 105 7.44 0.19 -10.59
N GLY A 106 7.07 -0.20 -9.38
CA GLY A 106 6.35 -1.44 -9.11
C GLY A 106 5.81 -1.43 -7.69
N THR A 107 5.04 -2.45 -7.34
CA THR A 107 4.44 -2.57 -6.01
C THR A 107 4.76 -3.94 -5.41
N PRO A 108 4.82 -4.07 -4.08
CA PRO A 108 4.79 -2.96 -3.13
C PRO A 108 6.06 -2.12 -3.20
N ALA A 109 5.95 -0.84 -2.89
CA ALA A 109 7.11 0.04 -2.72
C ALA A 109 7.02 0.63 -1.32
N ILE A 110 8.05 0.47 -0.52
CA ILE A 110 8.05 0.80 0.90
C ILE A 110 8.88 2.07 1.11
N ILE A 111 8.26 3.10 1.69
CA ILE A 111 8.95 4.33 2.05
C ILE A 111 9.19 4.31 3.57
N LEU A 112 10.45 4.38 3.97
CA LEU A 112 10.86 4.40 5.37
C LEU A 112 10.70 5.80 5.96
N GLU A 113 10.79 5.91 7.29
CA GLU A 113 10.63 7.19 7.98
C GLU A 113 11.70 8.21 7.56
N ASN A 114 12.88 7.76 7.16
CA ASN A 114 13.95 8.64 6.68
C ASN A 114 13.81 9.06 5.21
N GLY A 115 12.71 8.66 4.56
CA GLY A 115 12.46 8.96 3.15
C GLY A 115 13.06 7.98 2.16
N MET A 116 13.85 7.00 2.62
CA MET A 116 14.43 5.99 1.75
C MET A 116 13.34 5.10 1.17
N MET A 117 13.38 4.84 -0.14
CA MET A 117 12.48 3.90 -0.78
C MET A 117 13.14 2.52 -0.90
N VAL A 118 12.41 1.50 -0.45
CA VAL A 118 12.80 0.10 -0.59
C VAL A 118 11.86 -0.52 -1.62
N PRO A 119 12.34 -0.85 -2.82
CA PRO A 119 11.47 -1.46 -3.83
C PRO A 119 11.21 -2.92 -3.51
N GLY A 120 9.96 -3.34 -3.70
CA GLY A 120 9.57 -4.74 -3.56
C GLY A 120 9.21 -5.15 -2.14
N TYR A 121 8.86 -6.42 -2.04
CA TYR A 121 8.40 -7.02 -0.79
C TYR A 121 9.57 -7.25 0.17
N GLN A 122 9.33 -6.93 1.45
CA GLN A 122 10.22 -7.26 2.55
C GLN A 122 9.41 -7.98 3.61
N ASP A 123 9.84 -9.16 4.05
CA ASP A 123 9.14 -9.88 5.11
C ASP A 123 9.23 -9.11 6.44
N PRO A 124 8.37 -9.43 7.43
CA PRO A 124 8.36 -8.67 8.70
C PRO A 124 9.71 -8.61 9.40
N ASP A 125 10.46 -9.71 9.43
CA ASP A 125 11.77 -9.75 10.10
C ASP A 125 12.80 -8.89 9.39
N LYS A 126 12.87 -8.99 8.06
CA LYS A 126 13.80 -8.20 7.26
C LYS A 126 13.48 -6.72 7.34
N LEU A 127 12.20 -6.36 7.27
CA LEU A 127 11.79 -4.96 7.35
C LEU A 127 12.12 -4.39 8.73
N PHE A 128 11.85 -5.13 9.78
CA PHE A 128 12.19 -4.71 11.14
C PHE A 128 13.69 -4.47 11.29
N THR A 129 14.53 -5.41 10.82
CA THR A 129 15.98 -5.26 10.88
C THR A 129 16.44 -4.03 10.10
N LEU A 130 15.89 -3.81 8.92
CA LEU A 130 16.22 -2.66 8.09
C LEU A 130 15.85 -1.34 8.80
N LEU A 131 14.67 -1.28 9.41
CA LEU A 131 14.21 -0.10 10.14
C LEU A 131 15.09 0.20 11.35
N GLU A 132 15.46 -0.82 12.13
CA GLU A 132 16.35 -0.65 13.28
C GLU A 132 17.74 -0.17 12.84
N THR A 133 18.27 -0.73 11.75
CA THR A 133 19.57 -0.36 11.22
C THR A 133 19.59 1.08 10.71
N THR A 134 18.57 1.49 9.96
CA THR A 134 18.51 2.86 9.42
C THR A 134 18.27 3.89 10.50
N GLN A 135 17.50 3.56 11.53
CA GLN A 135 17.27 4.45 12.67
C GLN A 135 18.56 4.68 13.45
N GLN A 136 19.35 3.62 13.66
CA GLN A 136 20.65 3.72 14.36
C GLN A 136 21.69 4.45 13.53
N GLY A 137 21.66 4.31 12.21
CA GLY A 137 22.61 4.92 11.30
C GLY A 137 22.29 6.36 10.92
N GLY A 138 21.10 6.80 11.32
CA GLY A 138 20.62 8.13 11.00
C GLY A 138 20.94 9.14 12.05
#